data_c0c2f39018164eb213d9fc6ee40a8e6f
#
_entry.id   c0c2f39018164eb213d9fc6ee40a8e6f
#
_cell.length_a   1.000
_cell.length_b   1.000
_cell.length_c   1.000
_cell.angle_alpha   90.00
_cell.angle_beta   90.00
_cell.angle_gamma   90.00
#
_symmetry.space_group_name_H-M   'P 1'
#
loop_
_entity.id
_entity.type
_entity.pdbx_description
1 polymer ?
#
loop_
_entity_poly.entity_id
_entity_poly.type
_entity_poly.pdbx_seq_one_letter_code
_entity_poly.pdbx_strand_id
1 'polypeptide(L)'
;TRMGYAKPGEHPYELVSREHFKAKRKAELEAIKGTDCVLIARTEVRVNDGFEEAIYRMKMAEDMGAHMTMINNVRGMEEAKHVAEICKGWKMYPDIVSHNGQTDAELDELLKLNFNLVTMHFFERASIAAMIKHGNENFKNNNTVYSDTFDMGLTPEERAEISGMNGRKWLDWEKHFYED
;
A
#
# COMPACT_ATOMS: atom_id res chain seq x y z
N THR A 1 -7.63 -13.98 -9.46
CA THR A 1 -8.67 -13.81 -8.42
C THR A 1 -9.82 -12.99 -8.98
N ARG A 2 -11.06 -13.47 -8.91
CA ARG A 2 -12.25 -12.70 -9.22
C ARG A 2 -12.81 -12.13 -7.91
N MET A 3 -13.00 -10.83 -7.85
CA MET A 3 -13.69 -10.21 -6.71
C MET A 3 -15.19 -10.36 -6.93
N GLY A 4 -15.88 -11.03 -6.00
CA GLY A 4 -17.32 -11.14 -5.95
C GLY A 4 -17.86 -10.53 -4.66
N TYR A 5 -19.16 -10.23 -4.63
CA TYR A 5 -19.84 -9.85 -3.39
C TYR A 5 -20.03 -11.13 -2.55
N ALA A 6 -19.36 -11.19 -1.40
CA ALA A 6 -19.50 -12.28 -0.45
C ALA A 6 -20.45 -11.89 0.70
N LYS A 7 -21.22 -12.86 1.18
CA LYS A 7 -21.96 -12.72 2.44
C LYS A 7 -20.99 -12.75 3.63
N PRO A 8 -21.36 -12.19 4.78
CA PRO A 8 -20.53 -12.32 5.99
C PRO A 8 -20.16 -13.78 6.25
N GLY A 9 -18.87 -14.07 6.32
CA GLY A 9 -18.30 -15.42 6.51
C GLY A 9 -18.00 -16.21 5.23
N GLU A 10 -18.34 -15.69 4.06
CA GLU A 10 -17.92 -16.27 2.77
C GLU A 10 -16.66 -15.58 2.25
N HIS A 11 -15.80 -16.31 1.55
CA HIS A 11 -14.64 -15.74 0.90
C HIS A 11 -15.03 -15.09 -0.43
N PRO A 12 -14.75 -13.78 -0.63
CA PRO A 12 -15.19 -13.05 -1.82
C PRO A 12 -14.40 -13.40 -3.09
N TYR A 13 -13.43 -14.31 -3.00
CA TYR A 13 -12.49 -14.58 -4.07
C TYR A 13 -12.65 -15.99 -4.62
N GLU A 14 -12.91 -16.10 -5.91
CA GLU A 14 -12.76 -17.33 -6.66
C GLU A 14 -11.30 -17.47 -7.09
N LEU A 15 -10.64 -18.51 -6.67
CA LEU A 15 -9.26 -18.79 -7.01
C LEU A 15 -9.15 -19.49 -8.38
N VAL A 16 -8.20 -19.01 -9.16
CA VAL A 16 -7.84 -19.71 -10.40
C VAL A 16 -6.84 -20.83 -10.14
N SER A 17 -6.83 -21.86 -10.98
CA SER A 17 -5.83 -22.93 -10.91
C SER A 17 -4.40 -22.38 -11.07
N ARG A 18 -3.39 -23.17 -10.71
CA ARG A 18 -1.98 -22.82 -10.89
C ARG A 18 -1.64 -22.58 -12.37
N GLU A 19 -2.18 -23.40 -13.27
CA GLU A 19 -2.00 -23.29 -14.72
C GLU A 19 -2.60 -21.98 -15.24
N HIS A 20 -3.79 -21.65 -14.78
CA HIS A 20 -4.44 -20.39 -15.17
C HIS A 20 -3.70 -19.18 -14.59
N PHE A 21 -3.22 -19.26 -13.35
CA PHE A 21 -2.35 -18.22 -12.77
C PHE A 21 -1.09 -18.02 -13.60
N LYS A 22 -0.41 -19.10 -13.99
CA LYS A 22 0.78 -19.08 -14.84
C LYS A 22 0.49 -18.47 -16.21
N ALA A 23 -0.61 -18.85 -16.85
CA ALA A 23 -1.01 -18.31 -18.16
C ALA A 23 -1.24 -16.79 -18.10
N LYS A 24 -1.90 -16.29 -17.04
CA LYS A 24 -2.09 -14.85 -16.82
C LYS A 24 -0.77 -14.11 -16.65
N ARG A 25 0.16 -14.63 -15.83
CA ARG A 25 1.50 -14.00 -15.66
C ARG A 25 2.27 -13.93 -16.97
N LYS A 26 2.20 -15.00 -17.78
CA LYS A 26 2.84 -15.00 -19.10
C LYS A 26 2.26 -13.91 -20.02
N ALA A 27 0.94 -13.77 -20.06
CA ALA A 27 0.28 -12.76 -20.89
C ALA A 27 0.63 -11.33 -20.41
N GLU A 28 0.67 -11.10 -19.10
CA GLU A 28 1.03 -9.80 -18.52
C GLU A 28 2.49 -9.43 -18.85
N LEU A 29 3.43 -10.35 -18.67
CA LEU A 29 4.84 -10.13 -18.99
C LEU A 29 5.05 -9.84 -20.48
N GLU A 30 4.33 -10.53 -21.37
CA GLU A 30 4.40 -10.25 -22.80
C GLU A 30 3.82 -8.88 -23.15
N ALA A 31 2.71 -8.50 -22.50
CA ALA A 31 2.06 -7.21 -22.75
C ALA A 31 2.91 -6.00 -22.35
N ILE A 32 3.74 -6.12 -21.32
CA ILE A 32 4.61 -5.02 -20.83
C ILE A 32 6.02 -5.03 -21.44
N LYS A 33 6.31 -6.02 -22.29
CA LYS A 33 7.62 -6.17 -22.88
C LYS A 33 8.01 -4.95 -23.73
N GLY A 34 9.19 -4.39 -23.45
CA GLY A 34 9.68 -3.17 -24.10
C GLY A 34 9.07 -1.88 -23.59
N THR A 35 8.38 -1.92 -22.46
CA THR A 35 7.86 -0.74 -21.75
C THR A 35 8.58 -0.55 -20.41
N ASP A 36 8.39 0.59 -19.75
CA ASP A 36 8.89 0.88 -18.40
C ASP A 36 7.92 0.41 -17.30
N CYS A 37 6.91 -0.41 -17.63
CA CYS A 37 5.94 -0.92 -16.67
C CYS A 37 6.57 -1.99 -15.76
N VAL A 38 6.29 -1.90 -14.47
CA VAL A 38 6.69 -2.88 -13.46
C VAL A 38 5.52 -3.81 -13.16
N LEU A 39 5.73 -5.12 -13.28
CA LEU A 39 4.74 -6.12 -12.87
C LEU A 39 4.94 -6.49 -11.41
N ILE A 40 3.95 -6.20 -10.57
CA ILE A 40 3.84 -6.71 -9.22
C ILE A 40 2.85 -7.89 -9.23
N ALA A 41 3.37 -9.10 -9.11
CA ALA A 41 2.52 -10.29 -9.02
C ALA A 41 1.94 -10.41 -7.61
N ARG A 42 0.62 -10.29 -7.49
CA ARG A 42 -0.11 -10.37 -6.21
C ARG A 42 -0.95 -11.63 -6.12
N THR A 43 -1.02 -12.22 -4.94
CA THR A 43 -1.93 -13.33 -4.64
C THR A 43 -2.75 -13.09 -3.38
N GLU A 44 -4.01 -13.53 -3.43
CA GLU A 44 -4.96 -13.58 -2.30
C GLU A 44 -5.16 -15.01 -1.78
N VAL A 45 -4.46 -15.97 -2.36
CA VAL A 45 -4.71 -17.42 -2.18
C VAL A 45 -4.56 -17.90 -0.73
N ARG A 46 -3.79 -17.17 0.09
CA ARG A 46 -3.59 -17.49 1.50
C ARG A 46 -4.89 -17.77 2.27
N VAL A 47 -5.93 -17.00 1.97
CA VAL A 47 -7.20 -17.09 2.70
C VAL A 47 -7.92 -18.41 2.43
N ASN A 48 -7.74 -18.98 1.24
CA ASN A 48 -8.42 -20.19 0.79
C ASN A 48 -7.55 -21.44 0.95
N ASP A 49 -6.32 -21.40 0.41
CA ASP A 49 -5.46 -22.58 0.25
C ASP A 49 -4.21 -22.53 1.15
N GLY A 50 -4.10 -21.48 1.98
CA GLY A 50 -3.04 -21.36 2.95
C GLY A 50 -1.80 -20.60 2.46
N PHE A 51 -0.86 -20.40 3.39
CA PHE A 51 0.31 -19.56 3.19
C PHE A 51 1.35 -20.20 2.25
N GLU A 52 1.54 -21.49 2.32
CA GLU A 52 2.48 -22.23 1.46
C GLU A 52 2.07 -22.18 -0.02
N GLU A 53 0.78 -22.27 -0.32
CA GLU A 53 0.30 -22.08 -1.69
C GLU A 53 0.55 -20.65 -2.19
N ALA A 54 0.42 -19.67 -1.30
CA ALA A 54 0.74 -18.29 -1.65
C ALA A 54 2.23 -18.14 -1.98
N ILE A 55 3.13 -18.69 -1.17
CA ILE A 55 4.58 -18.69 -1.41
C ILE A 55 4.90 -19.39 -2.73
N TYR A 56 4.33 -20.58 -2.96
CA TYR A 56 4.52 -21.33 -4.21
C TYR A 56 4.16 -20.50 -5.44
N ARG A 57 3.02 -19.80 -5.43
CA ARG A 57 2.60 -18.93 -6.54
C ARG A 57 3.51 -17.73 -6.72
N MET A 58 4.00 -17.15 -5.65
CA MET A 58 4.93 -16.03 -5.73
C MET A 58 6.29 -16.47 -6.28
N LYS A 59 6.80 -17.60 -5.82
CA LYS A 59 8.03 -18.17 -6.38
C LYS A 59 7.88 -18.48 -7.87
N MET A 60 6.75 -19.04 -8.26
CA MET A 60 6.44 -19.27 -9.68
C MET A 60 6.43 -17.95 -10.49
N ALA A 61 5.81 -16.90 -9.95
CA ALA A 61 5.76 -15.60 -10.63
C ALA A 61 7.17 -14.97 -10.74
N GLU A 62 7.97 -15.07 -9.70
CA GLU A 62 9.38 -14.63 -9.69
C GLU A 62 10.19 -15.38 -10.76
N ASP A 63 10.09 -16.72 -10.81
CA ASP A 63 10.80 -17.55 -11.79
C ASP A 63 10.36 -17.29 -13.24
N MET A 64 9.17 -16.74 -13.42
CA MET A 64 8.67 -16.30 -14.73
C MET A 64 9.15 -14.90 -15.13
N GLY A 65 9.77 -14.15 -14.22
CA GLY A 65 10.28 -12.80 -14.45
C GLY A 65 9.38 -11.67 -13.97
N ALA A 66 8.44 -11.91 -13.05
CA ALA A 66 7.75 -10.82 -12.36
C ALA A 66 8.77 -9.94 -11.64
N HIS A 67 8.65 -8.62 -11.77
CA HIS A 67 9.61 -7.67 -11.21
C HIS A 67 9.54 -7.63 -9.68
N MET A 68 8.35 -7.81 -9.14
CA MET A 68 8.08 -7.82 -7.71
C MET A 68 6.97 -8.80 -7.38
N THR A 69 6.98 -9.37 -6.18
CA THR A 69 5.95 -10.28 -5.70
C THR A 69 5.28 -9.77 -4.44
N MET A 70 4.01 -10.13 -4.24
CA MET A 70 3.23 -9.72 -3.07
C MET A 70 2.27 -10.84 -2.65
N ILE A 71 2.38 -11.28 -1.41
CA ILE A 71 1.36 -12.10 -0.76
C ILE A 71 0.48 -11.18 0.07
N ASN A 72 -0.81 -11.12 -0.22
CA ASN A 72 -1.71 -10.39 0.64
C ASN A 72 -1.87 -11.09 2.00
N ASN A 73 -1.99 -10.30 3.07
CA ASN A 73 -2.08 -10.80 4.45
C ASN A 73 -0.84 -11.57 4.97
N VAL A 74 0.38 -11.22 4.56
CA VAL A 74 1.59 -11.60 5.32
C VAL A 74 1.47 -10.98 6.72
N ARG A 75 1.80 -11.76 7.76
CA ARG A 75 1.61 -11.37 9.15
C ARG A 75 2.92 -11.43 9.92
N GLY A 76 3.51 -10.26 10.11
CA GLY A 76 4.68 -10.10 10.95
C GLY A 76 5.98 -10.63 10.36
N MET A 77 7.03 -10.44 11.15
CA MET A 77 8.41 -10.70 10.70
C MET A 77 8.72 -12.17 10.46
N GLU A 78 8.09 -13.11 11.19
CA GLU A 78 8.36 -14.54 11.01
C GLU A 78 7.90 -15.02 9.63
N GLU A 79 6.69 -14.61 9.21
CA GLU A 79 6.22 -14.94 7.86
C GLU A 79 7.01 -14.20 6.78
N ALA A 80 7.39 -12.94 7.03
CA ALA A 80 8.23 -12.19 6.10
C ALA A 80 9.60 -12.87 5.87
N LYS A 81 10.22 -13.37 6.93
CA LYS A 81 11.47 -14.15 6.84
C LYS A 81 11.26 -15.41 6.01
N HIS A 82 10.20 -16.17 6.28
CA HIS A 82 9.88 -17.40 5.54
C HIS A 82 9.66 -17.12 4.04
N VAL A 83 8.93 -16.07 3.68
CA VAL A 83 8.82 -15.65 2.27
C VAL A 83 10.17 -15.33 1.67
N ALA A 84 11.03 -14.60 2.40
CA ALA A 84 12.35 -14.19 1.93
C ALA A 84 13.36 -15.35 1.79
N GLU A 85 13.17 -16.46 2.51
CA GLU A 85 13.94 -17.69 2.34
C GLU A 85 13.70 -18.34 0.99
N ILE A 86 12.51 -18.19 0.42
CA ILE A 86 12.07 -18.86 -0.80
C ILE A 86 12.08 -17.89 -2.00
N CYS A 87 11.47 -16.69 -1.86
CA CYS A 87 11.43 -15.66 -2.89
C CYS A 87 12.60 -14.69 -2.70
N LYS A 88 13.52 -14.64 -3.66
CA LYS A 88 14.76 -13.84 -3.55
C LYS A 88 14.66 -12.48 -4.21
N GLY A 89 13.73 -12.29 -5.13
CA GLY A 89 13.47 -11.03 -5.83
C GLY A 89 12.88 -9.94 -4.94
N TRP A 90 12.56 -8.82 -5.53
CA TRP A 90 11.86 -7.72 -4.86
C TRP A 90 10.49 -8.14 -4.38
N LYS A 91 10.14 -7.69 -3.21
CA LYS A 91 8.88 -8.03 -2.55
C LYS A 91 8.16 -6.79 -2.06
N MET A 92 6.84 -6.87 -2.05
CA MET A 92 5.98 -5.87 -1.44
C MET A 92 5.35 -6.44 -0.17
N TYR A 93 5.49 -5.70 0.94
CA TYR A 93 4.77 -6.00 2.16
C TYR A 93 3.39 -5.32 2.12
N PRO A 94 2.30 -6.07 2.34
CA PRO A 94 0.96 -5.59 2.02
C PRO A 94 0.46 -4.46 2.91
N ASP A 95 0.77 -4.51 4.20
CA ASP A 95 0.38 -3.47 5.16
C ASP A 95 1.11 -3.71 6.50
N ILE A 96 1.77 -2.70 7.01
CA ILE A 96 2.26 -2.73 8.39
C ILE A 96 1.11 -2.31 9.29
N VAL A 97 0.78 -3.17 10.24
CA VAL A 97 -0.28 -2.92 11.23
C VAL A 97 0.28 -2.93 12.64
N SER A 98 -0.38 -2.21 13.52
CA SER A 98 -0.03 -2.17 14.94
C SER A 98 -1.23 -2.54 15.78
N HIS A 99 -0.99 -3.36 16.80
CA HIS A 99 -1.98 -3.75 17.79
C HIS A 99 -1.41 -3.58 19.19
N ASN A 100 -2.17 -2.94 20.08
CA ASN A 100 -1.78 -2.73 21.49
C ASN A 100 -0.39 -2.07 21.64
N GLY A 101 -0.05 -1.12 20.76
CA GLY A 101 1.22 -0.41 20.79
C GLY A 101 2.42 -1.19 20.25
N GLN A 102 2.18 -2.37 19.64
CA GLN A 102 3.23 -3.17 19.01
C GLN A 102 2.99 -3.24 17.51
N THR A 103 4.05 -3.05 16.73
CA THR A 103 4.02 -3.25 15.27
C THR A 103 4.21 -4.72 14.93
N ASP A 104 3.63 -5.17 13.82
CA ASP A 104 3.85 -6.51 13.29
C ASP A 104 5.14 -6.64 12.48
N ALA A 105 5.66 -5.53 11.97
CA ALA A 105 6.90 -5.49 11.19
C ALA A 105 7.62 -4.15 11.32
N GLU A 106 8.93 -4.16 11.18
CA GLU A 106 9.81 -3.00 11.18
C GLU A 106 10.33 -2.74 9.76
N LEU A 107 10.28 -1.48 9.31
CA LEU A 107 10.69 -1.11 7.94
C LEU A 107 12.12 -1.54 7.61
N ASP A 108 13.06 -1.30 8.52
CA ASP A 108 14.47 -1.61 8.31
C ASP A 108 14.72 -3.12 8.23
N GLU A 109 13.98 -3.91 8.99
CA GLU A 109 14.08 -5.37 8.95
C GLU A 109 13.44 -5.93 7.67
N LEU A 110 12.32 -5.37 7.23
CA LEU A 110 11.71 -5.73 5.95
C LEU A 110 12.63 -5.42 4.77
N LEU A 111 13.32 -4.27 4.80
CA LEU A 111 14.28 -3.91 3.75
C LEU A 111 15.44 -4.91 3.66
N LYS A 112 15.98 -5.36 4.79
CA LYS A 112 17.02 -6.41 4.84
C LYS A 112 16.57 -7.75 4.22
N LEU A 113 15.27 -8.01 4.26
CA LEU A 113 14.64 -9.18 3.63
C LEU A 113 14.23 -8.96 2.18
N ASN A 114 14.65 -7.84 1.57
CA ASN A 114 14.32 -7.46 0.21
C ASN A 114 12.83 -7.16 -0.02
N PHE A 115 12.13 -6.65 1.01
CA PHE A 115 10.83 -6.00 0.85
C PHE A 115 11.06 -4.53 0.53
N ASN A 116 10.99 -4.19 -0.75
CA ASN A 116 11.39 -2.88 -1.28
C ASN A 116 10.22 -1.91 -1.41
N LEU A 117 9.00 -2.40 -1.24
CA LEU A 117 7.77 -1.62 -1.24
C LEU A 117 6.91 -2.05 -0.04
N VAL A 118 6.41 -1.06 0.69
CA VAL A 118 5.53 -1.29 1.85
C VAL A 118 4.35 -0.36 1.76
N THR A 119 3.14 -0.88 1.99
CA THR A 119 1.95 -0.03 2.16
C THR A 119 1.63 0.16 3.63
N MET A 120 1.11 1.33 3.95
CA MET A 120 0.67 1.69 5.29
C MET A 120 -0.63 2.50 5.19
N HIS A 121 -1.72 1.96 5.71
CA HIS A 121 -3.06 2.54 5.58
C HIS A 121 -3.42 3.52 6.72
N PHE A 122 -2.45 3.96 7.51
CA PHE A 122 -2.71 4.85 8.65
C PHE A 122 -3.22 6.24 8.22
N PHE A 123 -2.81 6.74 7.07
CA PHE A 123 -3.25 8.06 6.57
C PHE A 123 -4.75 8.13 6.36
N GLU A 124 -5.34 7.10 5.76
CA GLU A 124 -6.78 7.02 5.54
C GLU A 124 -7.53 7.09 6.87
N ARG A 125 -7.16 6.25 7.82
CA ARG A 125 -7.80 6.19 9.14
C ARG A 125 -7.65 7.49 9.92
N ALA A 126 -6.46 8.08 9.92
CA ALA A 126 -6.17 9.34 10.58
C ALA A 126 -6.98 10.50 9.97
N SER A 127 -7.04 10.56 8.63
CA SER A 127 -7.80 11.59 7.92
C SER A 127 -9.30 11.49 8.19
N ILE A 128 -9.87 10.29 8.11
CA ILE A 128 -11.29 10.06 8.41
C ILE A 128 -11.61 10.43 9.87
N ALA A 129 -10.80 9.99 10.82
CA ALA A 129 -10.99 10.30 12.24
C ALA A 129 -10.94 11.82 12.50
N ALA A 130 -9.98 12.52 11.88
CA ALA A 130 -9.87 13.97 11.97
C ALA A 130 -11.09 14.67 11.37
N MET A 131 -11.52 14.29 10.17
CA MET A 131 -12.71 14.86 9.52
C MET A 131 -13.98 14.67 10.35
N ILE A 132 -14.19 13.47 10.90
CA ILE A 132 -15.34 13.19 11.78
C ILE A 132 -15.28 14.06 13.02
N LYS A 133 -14.14 14.16 13.68
CA LYS A 133 -13.97 14.96 14.89
C LYS A 133 -14.23 16.44 14.63
N HIS A 134 -13.61 17.01 13.61
CA HIS A 134 -13.78 18.41 13.24
C HIS A 134 -15.23 18.71 12.80
N GLY A 135 -15.83 17.83 12.01
CA GLY A 135 -17.22 17.96 11.61
C GLY A 135 -18.17 17.99 12.83
N ASN A 136 -18.06 17.01 13.71
CA ASN A 136 -18.92 16.91 14.89
C ASN A 136 -18.80 18.15 15.80
N GLU A 137 -17.59 18.62 16.09
CA GLU A 137 -17.39 19.77 16.96
C GLU A 137 -17.88 21.07 16.31
N ASN A 138 -17.62 21.28 15.02
CA ASN A 138 -18.08 22.47 14.32
C ASN A 138 -19.61 22.51 14.19
N PHE A 139 -20.25 21.40 13.81
CA PHE A 139 -21.71 21.32 13.71
C PHE A 139 -22.42 21.48 15.07
N LYS A 140 -21.88 20.86 16.13
CA LYS A 140 -22.37 21.02 17.49
C LYS A 140 -22.38 22.48 17.95
N ASN A 141 -21.33 23.22 17.58
CA ASN A 141 -21.16 24.62 17.95
C ASN A 141 -21.72 25.60 16.90
N ASN A 142 -22.29 25.12 15.82
CA ASN A 142 -22.83 25.91 14.72
C ASN A 142 -21.84 26.96 14.17
N ASN A 143 -20.56 26.64 14.13
CA ASN A 143 -19.48 27.48 13.60
C ASN A 143 -18.24 26.61 13.28
N THR A 144 -17.16 27.23 12.79
CA THR A 144 -15.90 26.55 12.40
C THR A 144 -14.73 26.83 13.34
N VAL A 145 -14.97 27.40 14.50
CA VAL A 145 -13.92 27.82 15.45
C VAL A 145 -13.06 26.66 15.91
N TYR A 146 -13.66 25.48 16.12
CA TYR A 146 -12.88 24.30 16.52
C TYR A 146 -11.80 23.97 15.48
N SER A 147 -12.12 23.99 14.20
CA SER A 147 -11.14 23.71 13.14
C SER A 147 -10.10 24.82 12.98
N ASP A 148 -10.50 26.08 13.20
CA ASP A 148 -9.60 27.22 13.12
C ASP A 148 -8.57 27.24 14.27
N THR A 149 -9.01 26.87 15.46
CA THR A 149 -8.17 26.87 16.69
C THR A 149 -7.45 25.53 16.91
N PHE A 150 -7.69 24.52 16.07
CA PHE A 150 -7.02 23.24 16.22
C PHE A 150 -5.53 23.37 15.91
N ASP A 151 -4.70 23.16 16.93
CA ASP A 151 -3.25 23.12 16.75
C ASP A 151 -2.82 21.78 16.12
N MET A 152 -2.32 21.86 14.90
CA MET A 152 -1.74 20.71 14.20
C MET A 152 -0.26 20.48 14.55
N GLY A 153 0.34 21.30 15.43
CA GLY A 153 1.77 21.26 15.72
C GLY A 153 2.67 21.64 14.54
N LEU A 154 2.13 22.34 13.53
CA LEU A 154 2.83 22.75 12.35
C LEU A 154 3.10 24.26 12.34
N THR A 155 4.26 24.65 11.85
CA THR A 155 4.57 26.07 11.58
C THR A 155 3.70 26.60 10.43
N PRO A 156 3.56 27.94 10.29
CA PRO A 156 2.86 28.54 9.16
C PRO A 156 3.44 28.12 7.80
N GLU A 157 4.76 27.98 7.72
CA GLU A 157 5.48 27.54 6.52
C GLU A 157 5.14 26.09 6.15
N GLU A 158 5.16 25.18 7.12
CA GLU A 158 4.79 23.77 6.93
C GLU A 158 3.31 23.62 6.52
N ARG A 159 2.41 24.43 7.10
CA ARG A 159 0.99 24.45 6.68
C ARG A 159 0.83 24.93 5.23
N ALA A 160 1.56 25.97 4.84
CA ALA A 160 1.54 26.47 3.47
C ALA A 160 2.07 25.43 2.47
N GLU A 161 3.10 24.70 2.82
CA GLU A 161 3.67 23.60 2.02
C GLU A 161 2.65 22.45 1.84
N ILE A 162 2.06 21.98 2.93
CA ILE A 162 1.07 20.86 2.93
C ILE A 162 -0.19 21.24 2.15
N SER A 163 -0.68 22.48 2.31
CA SER A 163 -1.89 22.93 1.61
C SER A 163 -1.66 23.19 0.11
N GLY A 164 -0.40 23.17 -0.36
CA GLY A 164 -0.06 23.58 -1.72
C GLY A 164 -0.30 25.08 -1.98
N MET A 165 -0.61 25.85 -0.94
CA MET A 165 -0.92 27.27 -1.02
C MET A 165 0.32 28.18 -0.82
N ASN A 166 1.52 27.65 -0.99
CA ASN A 166 2.74 28.46 -0.98
C ASN A 166 2.83 29.31 -2.25
N GLY A 167 2.04 30.38 -2.31
CA GLY A 167 1.94 31.26 -3.47
C GLY A 167 3.28 31.89 -3.88
N ARG A 168 4.22 32.08 -2.93
CA ARG A 168 5.55 32.60 -3.23
C ARG A 168 6.34 31.62 -4.09
N LYS A 169 6.36 30.34 -3.74
CA LYS A 169 7.02 29.27 -4.51
C LYS A 169 6.46 29.16 -5.93
N TRP A 170 5.14 29.27 -6.09
CA TRP A 170 4.50 29.26 -7.41
C TRP A 170 4.85 30.50 -8.24
N LEU A 171 4.88 31.68 -7.65
CA LEU A 171 5.29 32.90 -8.30
C LEU A 171 6.77 32.89 -8.72
N ASP A 172 7.64 32.31 -7.90
CA ASP A 172 9.05 32.16 -8.24
C ASP A 172 9.24 31.17 -9.41
N TRP A 173 8.46 30.09 -9.44
CA TRP A 173 8.44 29.17 -10.57
C TRP A 173 7.88 29.83 -11.82
N GLU A 174 6.79 30.56 -11.71
CA GLU A 174 6.20 31.27 -12.82
C GLU A 174 7.23 32.27 -13.46
N LYS A 175 7.90 33.03 -12.66
CA LYS A 175 9.00 33.92 -13.15
C LYS A 175 10.10 33.13 -13.85
N HIS A 176 10.55 32.03 -13.24
CA HIS A 176 11.62 31.18 -13.81
C HIS A 176 11.28 30.69 -15.23
N PHE A 177 10.02 30.37 -15.49
CA PHE A 177 9.58 29.85 -16.79
C PHE A 177 9.06 30.87 -17.76
N TYR A 178 8.82 32.14 -17.34
CA TYR A 178 8.34 33.22 -18.22
C TYR A 178 9.41 34.25 -18.55
N GLU A 179 10.56 34.23 -17.91
CA GLU A 179 11.66 35.21 -18.19
C GLU A 179 12.66 34.67 -19.24
N ASP A 180 12.40 33.54 -19.88
CA ASP A 180 13.09 33.02 -21.08
C ASP A 180 12.22 33.28 -22.34
#